data_29f4b020c69d5e7f15e5520bcfdf30f7
#
_entry.id   29f4b020c69d5e7f15e5520bcfdf30f7
#
_cell.length_a   1.000
_cell.length_b   1.000
_cell.length_c   1.000
_cell.angle_alpha   90.00
_cell.angle_beta   90.00
_cell.angle_gamma   90.00
#
_symmetry.space_group_name_H-M   'P 1'
#
loop_
_entity.id
_entity.type
_entity.pdbx_description
1 polymer ?
#
loop_
_entity_poly.entity_id
_entity_poly.type
_entity_poly.pdbx_seq_one_letter_code
_entity_poly.pdbx_strand_id
1 'polypeptide(L)'
;PEQLEDVLVYRNVEDENEPKVRTVPAGRGHKIISERKSAIRAQRKKTNQMLLLIALVVGAALLLATIQTGDMLTFIFGSFLLIFGYFFLRTRLTSGDESNIPKLLIKHERSEEAPFIDATGTLSGALLGDVRHDPFQSGADLATPAHERVEPGAVHRANKGVLYIDEIRMLRMEEQQALLVAMQEKALAISGRSERSSGALTKSEPVPSDFILVAAGNLDSIQQMHPALRSRIRGYGYEVYVNT
;
A
#
# COMPACT_ATOMS: atom_id res chain seq x y z
N PRO A 1 26.95 9.14 -2.27
CA PRO A 1 25.84 8.39 -2.84
C PRO A 1 24.64 8.60 -1.94
N GLU A 2 23.56 9.15 -2.49
CA GLU A 2 22.29 9.25 -1.78
C GLU A 2 21.85 7.82 -1.45
N GLN A 3 21.54 7.56 -0.20
CA GLN A 3 21.14 6.24 0.22
C GLN A 3 19.73 5.95 -0.32
N LEU A 4 19.54 4.75 -0.87
CA LEU A 4 18.22 4.26 -1.24
C LEU A 4 17.33 4.16 -0.01
N GLU A 5 16.03 4.35 -0.21
CA GLU A 5 15.02 4.38 0.86
C GLU A 5 13.91 3.37 0.58
N ASP A 6 13.48 2.68 1.64
CA ASP A 6 12.24 1.91 1.60
C ASP A 6 11.04 2.86 1.75
N VAL A 7 9.98 2.61 1.02
CA VAL A 7 8.74 3.39 1.10
C VAL A 7 7.64 2.56 1.74
N LEU A 8 7.06 3.09 2.80
CA LEU A 8 5.97 2.48 3.56
C LEU A 8 4.69 3.31 3.39
N VAL A 9 3.57 2.63 3.19
CA VAL A 9 2.25 3.25 3.13
C VAL A 9 1.45 2.83 4.36
N TYR A 10 0.93 3.83 5.06
CA TYR A 10 0.17 3.68 6.30
C TYR A 10 -1.30 4.02 6.07
N ARG A 11 -2.16 3.37 6.83
CA ARG A 11 -3.56 3.77 6.91
C ARG A 11 -3.66 5.18 7.48
N ASN A 12 -4.45 6.03 6.85
CA ASN A 12 -4.83 7.32 7.40
C ASN A 12 -6.14 7.15 8.17
N VAL A 13 -6.12 7.51 9.46
CA VAL A 13 -7.29 7.39 10.33
C VAL A 13 -8.29 8.52 10.07
N GLU A 14 -7.81 9.67 9.58
CA GLU A 14 -8.63 10.86 9.32
C GLU A 14 -9.35 10.75 7.97
N ASP A 15 -8.66 10.24 6.94
CA ASP A 15 -9.24 9.97 5.62
C ASP A 15 -8.66 8.66 5.06
N GLU A 16 -9.48 7.62 5.01
CA GLU A 16 -9.07 6.31 4.50
C GLU A 16 -8.68 6.34 3.01
N ASN A 17 -9.20 7.31 2.25
CA ASN A 17 -8.90 7.47 0.83
C ASN A 17 -7.59 8.21 0.56
N GLU A 18 -6.94 8.76 1.60
CA GLU A 18 -5.65 9.44 1.51
C GLU A 18 -4.58 8.72 2.35
N PRO A 19 -4.07 7.55 1.90
CA PRO A 19 -3.03 6.82 2.60
C PRO A 19 -1.76 7.66 2.81
N LYS A 20 -1.19 7.61 4.02
CA LYS A 20 0.04 8.34 4.39
C LYS A 20 1.27 7.61 3.93
N VAL A 21 2.25 8.35 3.42
CA VAL A 21 3.52 7.80 2.91
C VAL A 21 4.67 8.19 3.84
N ARG A 22 5.55 7.22 4.15
CA ARG A 22 6.79 7.48 4.91
C ARG A 22 7.96 6.76 4.28
N THR A 23 9.09 7.44 4.22
CA THR A 23 10.37 6.89 3.79
C THR A 23 11.20 6.49 5.00
N VAL A 24 11.96 5.40 4.87
CA VAL A 24 12.91 4.93 5.86
C VAL A 24 14.16 4.43 5.13
N PRO A 25 15.33 4.42 5.76
CA PRO A 25 16.54 3.89 5.13
C PRO A 25 16.35 2.45 4.63
N ALA A 26 16.99 2.12 3.49
CA ALA A 26 16.92 0.82 2.85
C ALA A 26 17.14 -0.36 3.83
N GLY A 27 16.31 -1.39 3.70
CA GLY A 27 16.28 -2.58 4.55
C GLY A 27 15.63 -2.40 5.93
N ARG A 28 15.16 -1.19 6.29
CA ARG A 28 14.43 -0.95 7.54
C ARG A 28 12.93 -1.22 7.43
N GLY A 29 12.35 -1.07 6.25
CA GLY A 29 10.92 -1.25 6.02
C GLY A 29 10.44 -2.63 6.44
N HIS A 30 11.17 -3.68 6.04
CA HIS A 30 10.83 -5.06 6.39
C HIS A 30 10.91 -5.32 7.90
N LYS A 31 11.89 -4.70 8.58
CA LYS A 31 12.05 -4.81 10.03
C LYS A 31 10.85 -4.18 10.76
N ILE A 32 10.44 -2.99 10.36
CA ILE A 32 9.29 -2.28 10.94
C ILE A 32 8.01 -3.12 10.80
N ILE A 33 7.78 -3.72 9.63
CA ILE A 33 6.61 -4.57 9.39
C ILE A 33 6.67 -5.84 10.26
N SER A 34 7.84 -6.49 10.34
CA SER A 34 7.99 -7.71 11.15
C SER A 34 7.81 -7.44 12.65
N GLU A 35 8.33 -6.33 13.16
CA GLU A 35 8.13 -5.89 14.55
C GLU A 35 6.66 -5.59 14.83
N ARG A 36 5.98 -4.88 13.93
CA ARG A 36 4.53 -4.62 14.05
C ARG A 36 3.72 -5.91 14.04
N LYS A 37 3.99 -6.83 13.10
CA LYS A 37 3.33 -8.14 13.05
C LYS A 37 3.56 -8.95 14.32
N SER A 38 4.78 -8.96 14.85
CA SER A 38 5.10 -9.69 16.09
C SER A 38 4.40 -9.08 17.31
N ALA A 39 4.35 -7.75 17.41
CA ALA A 39 3.64 -7.04 18.48
C ALA A 39 2.13 -7.33 18.45
N ILE A 40 1.50 -7.28 17.27
CA ILE A 40 0.07 -7.60 17.11
C ILE A 40 -0.21 -9.07 17.49
N ARG A 41 0.65 -10.01 17.06
CA ARG A 41 0.51 -11.43 17.46
C ARG A 41 0.65 -11.62 18.96
N ALA A 42 1.59 -10.95 19.61
CA ALA A 42 1.78 -11.00 21.05
C ALA A 42 0.55 -10.43 21.79
N GLN A 43 0.03 -9.30 21.34
CA GLN A 43 -1.17 -8.68 21.89
C GLN A 43 -2.39 -9.58 21.72
N ARG A 44 -2.63 -10.16 20.53
CA ARG A 44 -3.71 -11.13 20.31
C ARG A 44 -3.60 -12.37 21.22
N LYS A 45 -2.38 -12.88 21.38
CA LYS A 45 -2.16 -14.01 22.30
C LYS A 45 -2.54 -13.65 23.73
N LYS A 46 -2.13 -12.47 24.21
CA LYS A 46 -2.47 -11.96 25.55
C LYS A 46 -3.97 -11.76 25.71
N THR A 47 -4.64 -11.14 24.74
CA THR A 47 -6.09 -10.93 24.74
C THR A 47 -6.84 -12.27 24.75
N ASN A 48 -6.43 -13.23 23.91
CA ASN A 48 -7.04 -14.55 23.89
C ASN A 48 -6.85 -15.33 25.22
N GLN A 49 -5.67 -15.23 25.84
CA GLN A 49 -5.44 -15.83 27.15
C GLN A 49 -6.32 -15.19 28.24
N MET A 50 -6.46 -13.85 28.22
CA MET A 50 -7.31 -13.13 29.16
C MET A 50 -8.79 -13.50 29.00
N LEU A 51 -9.28 -13.58 27.74
CA LEU A 51 -10.65 -14.01 27.45
C LEU A 51 -10.90 -15.46 27.90
N LEU A 52 -9.93 -16.34 27.71
CA LEU A 52 -10.03 -17.73 28.13
C LEU A 52 -10.07 -17.86 29.65
N LEU A 53 -9.26 -17.07 30.38
CA LEU A 53 -9.30 -17.03 31.84
C LEU A 53 -10.66 -16.52 32.36
N ILE A 54 -11.19 -15.45 31.76
CA ILE A 54 -12.52 -14.92 32.11
C ILE A 54 -13.58 -15.98 31.85
N ALA A 55 -13.55 -16.67 30.71
CA ALA A 55 -14.51 -17.72 30.38
C ALA A 55 -14.43 -18.89 31.37
N LEU A 56 -13.23 -19.26 31.83
CA LEU A 56 -13.01 -20.31 32.80
C LEU A 56 -13.57 -19.92 34.18
N VAL A 57 -13.33 -18.68 34.63
CA VAL A 57 -13.86 -18.21 35.93
C VAL A 57 -15.39 -18.14 35.91
N VAL A 58 -15.98 -17.58 34.84
CA VAL A 58 -17.44 -17.51 34.67
C VAL A 58 -18.04 -18.92 34.57
N GLY A 59 -17.40 -19.86 33.84
CA GLY A 59 -17.83 -21.23 33.73
C GLY A 59 -17.81 -21.98 35.07
N ALA A 60 -16.76 -21.78 35.87
CA ALA A 60 -16.66 -22.36 37.22
C ALA A 60 -17.76 -21.82 38.17
N ALA A 61 -18.01 -20.47 38.10
CA ALA A 61 -19.08 -19.86 38.90
C ALA A 61 -20.47 -20.40 38.51
N LEU A 62 -20.70 -20.61 37.21
CA LEU A 62 -21.95 -21.17 36.68
C LEU A 62 -22.14 -22.61 37.12
N LEU A 63 -21.08 -23.40 37.14
CA LEU A 63 -21.08 -24.79 37.60
C LEU A 63 -21.38 -24.88 39.12
N LEU A 64 -20.78 -23.99 39.91
CA LEU A 64 -21.09 -23.90 41.35
C LEU A 64 -22.54 -23.51 41.61
N ALA A 65 -23.09 -22.54 40.87
CA ALA A 65 -24.47 -22.13 40.97
C ALA A 65 -25.44 -23.28 40.65
N THR A 66 -25.17 -24.08 39.62
CA THR A 66 -26.00 -25.24 39.26
C THR A 66 -25.97 -26.34 40.31
N ILE A 67 -24.83 -26.57 40.96
CA ILE A 67 -24.71 -27.55 42.07
C ILE A 67 -25.58 -27.08 43.24
N GLN A 68 -25.67 -25.78 43.53
CA GLN A 68 -26.46 -25.23 44.61
C GLN A 68 -27.96 -25.22 44.32
N THR A 69 -28.36 -24.91 43.08
CA THR A 69 -29.77 -24.76 42.68
C THR A 69 -30.40 -26.06 42.17
N GLY A 70 -29.59 -27.02 41.71
CA GLY A 70 -30.08 -28.26 41.09
C GLY A 70 -30.70 -28.04 39.70
N ASP A 71 -30.59 -26.84 39.12
CA ASP A 71 -31.24 -26.45 37.86
C ASP A 71 -30.31 -26.69 36.66
N MET A 72 -30.48 -27.85 36.03
CA MET A 72 -29.70 -28.27 34.87
C MET A 72 -29.98 -27.42 33.64
N LEU A 73 -31.14 -26.78 33.54
CA LEU A 73 -31.51 -25.90 32.42
C LEU A 73 -30.68 -24.63 32.42
N THR A 74 -30.48 -24.03 33.57
CA THR A 74 -29.62 -22.85 33.77
C THR A 74 -28.18 -23.12 33.34
N PHE A 75 -27.66 -24.35 33.60
CA PHE A 75 -26.32 -24.73 33.14
C PHE A 75 -26.22 -24.80 31.63
N ILE A 76 -27.20 -25.42 30.96
CA ILE A 76 -27.19 -25.57 29.50
C ILE A 76 -27.25 -24.19 28.81
N PHE A 77 -28.20 -23.35 29.21
CA PHE A 77 -28.31 -21.98 28.63
C PHE A 77 -27.12 -21.08 28.95
N GLY A 78 -26.63 -21.13 30.19
CA GLY A 78 -25.47 -20.35 30.62
C GLY A 78 -24.20 -20.76 29.90
N SER A 79 -23.92 -22.05 29.70
CA SER A 79 -22.75 -22.52 28.94
C SER A 79 -22.85 -22.17 27.47
N PHE A 80 -24.04 -22.23 26.84
CA PHE A 80 -24.25 -21.77 25.47
C PHE A 80 -23.96 -20.28 25.33
N LEU A 81 -24.47 -19.46 26.24
CA LEU A 81 -24.26 -18.01 26.24
C LEU A 81 -22.79 -17.65 26.47
N LEU A 82 -22.10 -18.39 27.31
CA LEU A 82 -20.67 -18.23 27.58
C LEU A 82 -19.82 -18.56 26.34
N ILE A 83 -20.09 -19.67 25.66
CA ILE A 83 -19.41 -20.08 24.44
C ILE A 83 -19.64 -19.04 23.32
N PHE A 84 -20.91 -18.66 23.10
CA PHE A 84 -21.27 -17.67 22.10
C PHE A 84 -20.62 -16.29 22.39
N GLY A 85 -20.70 -15.84 23.65
CA GLY A 85 -20.07 -14.60 24.11
C GLY A 85 -18.56 -14.61 23.93
N TYR A 86 -17.89 -15.72 24.25
CA TYR A 86 -16.46 -15.89 24.02
C TYR A 86 -16.08 -15.78 22.55
N PHE A 87 -16.79 -16.47 21.64
CA PHE A 87 -16.53 -16.36 20.21
C PHE A 87 -16.82 -14.96 19.66
N PHE A 88 -17.91 -14.36 20.08
CA PHE A 88 -18.28 -13.00 19.68
C PHE A 88 -17.26 -11.95 20.12
N LEU A 89 -16.84 -11.98 21.39
CA LEU A 89 -15.82 -11.08 21.93
C LEU A 89 -14.45 -11.32 21.26
N ARG A 90 -14.09 -12.57 21.05
CA ARG A 90 -12.84 -12.91 20.36
C ARG A 90 -12.79 -12.36 18.95
N THR A 91 -13.85 -12.50 18.15
CA THR A 91 -13.90 -11.94 16.79
C THR A 91 -13.85 -10.42 16.81
N ARG A 92 -14.62 -9.75 17.68
CA ARG A 92 -14.64 -8.30 17.77
C ARG A 92 -13.31 -7.69 18.23
N LEU A 93 -12.67 -8.26 19.23
CA LEU A 93 -11.41 -7.72 19.79
C LEU A 93 -10.16 -8.06 18.94
N THR A 94 -10.24 -9.04 18.04
CA THR A 94 -9.09 -9.43 17.22
C THR A 94 -9.16 -8.94 15.76
N SER A 95 -10.30 -8.50 15.27
CA SER A 95 -10.49 -8.10 13.84
C SER A 95 -9.82 -6.77 13.46
N GLY A 96 -9.63 -5.83 14.40
CA GLY A 96 -9.16 -4.47 14.07
C GLY A 96 -7.65 -4.29 13.92
N ASP A 97 -6.84 -5.23 14.40
CA ASP A 97 -5.40 -4.99 14.55
C ASP A 97 -4.57 -5.15 13.26
N GLU A 98 -5.04 -5.94 12.29
CA GLU A 98 -4.28 -6.19 11.05
C GLU A 98 -4.31 -5.02 10.09
N SER A 99 -5.39 -4.26 10.08
CA SER A 99 -5.52 -3.06 9.23
C SER A 99 -4.54 -1.93 9.55
N ASN A 100 -3.83 -2.00 10.67
CA ASN A 100 -2.83 -1.02 11.10
C ASN A 100 -1.38 -1.39 10.72
N ILE A 101 -1.18 -2.49 9.97
CA ILE A 101 0.15 -2.87 9.48
C ILE A 101 0.44 -2.06 8.22
N PRO A 102 1.57 -1.32 8.17
CA PRO A 102 1.91 -0.59 6.95
C PRO A 102 2.27 -1.54 5.81
N LYS A 103 1.93 -1.14 4.58
CA LYS A 103 2.37 -1.83 3.37
C LYS A 103 3.76 -1.34 2.98
N LEU A 104 4.68 -2.27 2.70
CA LEU A 104 5.95 -1.94 2.05
C LEU A 104 5.68 -1.74 0.56
N LEU A 105 5.74 -0.49 0.11
CA LEU A 105 5.45 -0.12 -1.27
C LEU A 105 6.66 -0.35 -2.17
N ILE A 106 7.84 0.12 -1.71
CA ILE A 106 9.12 -0.03 -2.40
C ILE A 106 10.13 -0.56 -1.39
N LYS A 107 10.83 -1.61 -1.79
CA LYS A 107 11.90 -2.25 -1.00
C LYS A 107 13.23 -2.05 -1.70
N HIS A 108 14.24 -1.64 -0.96
CA HIS A 108 15.62 -1.65 -1.39
C HIS A 108 16.51 -2.39 -0.40
N GLU A 109 17.58 -3.01 -0.90
CA GLU A 109 18.62 -3.59 -0.05
C GLU A 109 19.73 -2.56 0.20
N ARG A 110 20.40 -2.63 1.35
CA ARG A 110 21.45 -1.64 1.72
C ARG A 110 22.63 -1.56 0.77
N SER A 111 22.88 -2.62 0.02
CA SER A 111 23.98 -2.75 -0.94
C SER A 111 23.50 -2.70 -2.38
N GLU A 112 22.25 -2.28 -2.63
CA GLU A 112 21.66 -2.26 -3.95
C GLU A 112 22.22 -1.10 -4.78
N GLU A 113 22.46 -1.34 -6.06
CA GLU A 113 22.80 -0.30 -7.03
C GLU A 113 21.58 0.57 -7.34
N ALA A 114 21.83 1.75 -7.93
CA ALA A 114 20.74 2.63 -8.37
C ALA A 114 19.80 1.90 -9.33
N PRO A 115 18.48 1.94 -9.12
CA PRO A 115 17.57 1.17 -9.95
C PRO A 115 17.56 1.66 -11.40
N PHE A 116 17.56 0.72 -12.33
CA PHE A 116 17.30 0.96 -13.74
C PHE A 116 15.97 0.31 -14.11
N ILE A 117 14.98 1.15 -14.47
CA ILE A 117 13.63 0.70 -14.78
C ILE A 117 13.32 1.01 -16.25
N ASP A 118 13.11 -0.03 -17.03
CA ASP A 118 12.58 0.11 -18.39
C ASP A 118 11.04 0.13 -18.33
N ALA A 119 10.46 1.24 -18.76
CA ALA A 119 9.03 1.47 -18.82
C ALA A 119 8.49 1.57 -20.25
N THR A 120 9.24 1.08 -21.23
CA THR A 120 8.84 1.07 -22.63
C THR A 120 7.53 0.30 -22.82
N GLY A 121 6.53 0.93 -23.46
CA GLY A 121 5.25 0.31 -23.77
C GLY A 121 4.39 -0.04 -22.55
N THR A 122 4.71 0.46 -21.35
CA THR A 122 3.90 0.21 -20.15
C THR A 122 2.60 0.98 -20.19
N LEU A 123 1.56 0.40 -19.59
CA LEU A 123 0.27 1.07 -19.38
C LEU A 123 0.39 2.14 -18.28
N SER A 124 -0.55 3.09 -18.28
CA SER A 124 -0.61 4.21 -17.34
C SER A 124 -0.45 3.82 -15.87
N GLY A 125 -1.19 2.82 -15.42
CA GLY A 125 -1.10 2.32 -14.04
C GLY A 125 0.25 1.68 -13.71
N ALA A 126 0.87 0.99 -14.68
CA ALA A 126 2.21 0.43 -14.50
C ALA A 126 3.30 1.51 -14.54
N LEU A 127 3.08 2.62 -15.25
CA LEU A 127 3.99 3.75 -15.30
C LEU A 127 3.88 4.65 -14.07
N LEU A 128 2.67 5.08 -13.74
CA LEU A 128 2.39 6.13 -12.75
C LEU A 128 1.92 5.59 -11.39
N GLY A 129 1.72 4.28 -11.29
CA GLY A 129 1.10 3.65 -10.13
C GLY A 129 -0.42 3.56 -10.24
N ASP A 130 -1.00 2.68 -9.46
CA ASP A 130 -2.43 2.39 -9.47
C ASP A 130 -2.93 2.01 -8.07
N VAL A 131 -4.24 2.04 -7.89
CA VAL A 131 -4.90 1.52 -6.70
C VAL A 131 -5.75 0.33 -7.10
N ARG A 132 -5.36 -0.86 -6.65
CA ARG A 132 -6.09 -2.10 -6.99
C ARG A 132 -7.57 -1.99 -6.65
N HIS A 133 -8.38 -2.47 -7.56
CA HIS A 133 -9.81 -2.61 -7.33
C HIS A 133 -10.06 -3.70 -6.28
N ASP A 134 -10.94 -3.40 -5.31
CA ASP A 134 -11.41 -4.36 -4.32
C ASP A 134 -12.82 -4.83 -4.69
N PRO A 135 -13.03 -6.10 -5.06
CA PRO A 135 -14.35 -6.62 -5.41
C PRO A 135 -15.32 -6.66 -4.21
N PHE A 136 -14.82 -6.55 -2.97
CA PHE A 136 -15.61 -6.65 -1.73
C PHE A 136 -15.95 -5.29 -1.10
N GLN A 137 -15.83 -4.19 -1.82
CA GLN A 137 -16.07 -2.82 -1.32
C GLN A 137 -17.46 -2.57 -0.70
N SER A 138 -18.42 -3.48 -0.85
CA SER A 138 -19.79 -3.31 -0.35
C SER A 138 -20.04 -3.85 1.07
N GLY A 139 -19.01 -4.36 1.79
CA GLY A 139 -19.15 -4.86 3.15
C GLY A 139 -18.09 -4.25 4.06
N ALA A 140 -18.50 -3.40 4.99
CA ALA A 140 -17.62 -2.59 5.84
C ALA A 140 -16.49 -3.34 6.58
N ASP A 141 -16.63 -4.64 6.83
CA ASP A 141 -15.63 -5.44 7.57
C ASP A 141 -14.79 -6.37 6.67
N LEU A 142 -15.09 -6.47 5.36
CA LEU A 142 -14.42 -7.37 4.41
C LEU A 142 -13.60 -6.60 3.36
N ALA A 143 -13.72 -5.27 3.30
CA ALA A 143 -13.03 -4.45 2.32
C ALA A 143 -11.53 -4.34 2.66
N THR A 144 -10.69 -4.48 1.64
CA THR A 144 -9.25 -4.26 1.77
C THR A 144 -8.96 -2.77 1.98
N PRO A 145 -8.27 -2.36 3.05
CA PRO A 145 -7.95 -0.96 3.30
C PRO A 145 -7.22 -0.30 2.13
N ALA A 146 -7.48 0.99 1.90
CA ALA A 146 -6.93 1.71 0.75
C ALA A 146 -5.39 1.66 0.68
N HIS A 147 -4.69 1.76 1.82
CA HIS A 147 -3.22 1.69 1.88
C HIS A 147 -2.65 0.35 1.41
N GLU A 148 -3.38 -0.76 1.54
CA GLU A 148 -2.97 -2.07 1.05
C GLU A 148 -3.19 -2.24 -0.46
N ARG A 149 -4.06 -1.42 -1.06
CA ARG A 149 -4.40 -1.47 -2.49
C ARG A 149 -3.48 -0.63 -3.37
N VAL A 150 -2.73 0.32 -2.79
CA VAL A 150 -1.80 1.19 -3.53
C VAL A 150 -0.66 0.37 -4.11
N GLU A 151 -0.39 0.51 -5.42
CA GLU A 151 0.71 -0.15 -6.13
C GLU A 151 1.65 0.88 -6.78
N PRO A 152 2.96 0.73 -6.65
CA PRO A 152 3.92 1.68 -7.19
C PRO A 152 4.07 1.50 -8.71
N GLY A 153 4.12 2.61 -9.44
CA GLY A 153 4.49 2.63 -10.85
C GLY A 153 5.99 2.62 -11.09
N ALA A 154 6.38 2.57 -12.36
CA ALA A 154 7.78 2.62 -12.80
C ALA A 154 8.49 3.88 -12.30
N VAL A 155 7.80 5.04 -12.30
CA VAL A 155 8.35 6.32 -11.81
C VAL A 155 8.78 6.27 -10.34
N HIS A 156 8.04 5.52 -9.50
CA HIS A 156 8.34 5.37 -8.09
C HIS A 156 9.47 4.37 -7.87
N ARG A 157 9.47 3.26 -8.63
CA ARG A 157 10.52 2.23 -8.58
C ARG A 157 11.86 2.73 -9.10
N ALA A 158 11.85 3.74 -10.00
CA ALA A 158 13.04 4.39 -10.51
C ALA A 158 13.63 5.46 -9.56
N ASN A 159 13.04 5.67 -8.38
CA ASN A 159 13.51 6.67 -7.42
C ASN A 159 15.01 6.49 -7.11
N LYS A 160 15.79 7.58 -7.22
CA LYS A 160 17.26 7.62 -7.08
C LYS A 160 18.01 6.79 -8.15
N GLY A 161 17.37 6.52 -9.27
CA GLY A 161 17.91 5.76 -10.38
C GLY A 161 17.55 6.32 -11.74
N VAL A 162 17.36 5.44 -12.71
CA VAL A 162 17.09 5.77 -14.11
C VAL A 162 15.75 5.17 -14.53
N LEU A 163 14.91 6.01 -15.12
CA LEU A 163 13.71 5.61 -15.83
C LEU A 163 13.99 5.68 -17.33
N TYR A 164 13.98 4.53 -18.02
CA TYR A 164 14.14 4.44 -19.45
C TYR A 164 12.78 4.26 -20.14
N ILE A 165 12.55 5.02 -21.21
CA ILE A 165 11.33 4.93 -22.04
C ILE A 165 11.73 5.07 -23.50
N ASP A 166 11.57 3.99 -24.26
CA ASP A 166 11.65 4.07 -25.71
C ASP A 166 10.30 4.45 -26.32
N GLU A 167 10.32 5.05 -27.51
CA GLU A 167 9.13 5.54 -28.20
C GLU A 167 8.25 6.45 -27.28
N ILE A 168 8.86 7.44 -26.63
CA ILE A 168 8.20 8.31 -25.65
C ILE A 168 6.92 8.98 -26.17
N ARG A 169 6.77 9.10 -27.49
CA ARG A 169 5.54 9.63 -28.11
C ARG A 169 4.31 8.74 -27.89
N MET A 170 4.52 7.45 -27.61
CA MET A 170 3.41 6.51 -27.36
C MET A 170 2.70 6.81 -26.05
N LEU A 171 3.33 7.57 -25.16
CA LEU A 171 2.71 8.04 -23.94
C LEU A 171 1.62 9.07 -24.25
N ARG A 172 0.46 8.90 -23.63
CA ARG A 172 -0.62 9.87 -23.72
C ARG A 172 -0.19 11.21 -23.10
N MET A 173 -0.85 12.28 -23.51
CA MET A 173 -0.54 13.63 -23.04
C MET A 173 -0.61 13.75 -21.51
N GLU A 174 -1.57 13.07 -20.88
CA GLU A 174 -1.74 13.03 -19.43
C GLU A 174 -0.57 12.34 -18.72
N GLU A 175 -0.04 11.25 -19.32
CA GLU A 175 1.13 10.52 -18.80
C GLU A 175 2.41 11.38 -18.90
N GLN A 176 2.56 12.11 -20.01
CA GLN A 176 3.67 13.05 -20.19
C GLN A 176 3.60 14.21 -19.19
N GLN A 177 2.41 14.71 -18.88
CA GLN A 177 2.21 15.72 -17.85
C GLN A 177 2.53 15.18 -16.45
N ALA A 178 2.11 13.96 -16.14
CA ALA A 178 2.43 13.32 -14.85
C ALA A 178 3.94 13.09 -14.68
N LEU A 179 4.65 12.67 -15.75
CA LEU A 179 6.12 12.58 -15.76
C LEU A 179 6.76 13.94 -15.49
N LEU A 180 6.25 15.00 -16.12
CA LEU A 180 6.75 16.36 -15.90
C LEU A 180 6.61 16.77 -14.42
N VAL A 181 5.44 16.49 -13.80
CA VAL A 181 5.20 16.76 -12.37
C VAL A 181 6.18 15.95 -11.52
N ALA A 182 6.33 14.65 -11.79
CA ALA A 182 7.25 13.78 -11.05
C ALA A 182 8.69 14.29 -11.11
N MET A 183 9.15 14.74 -12.29
CA MET A 183 10.50 15.32 -12.48
C MET A 183 10.67 16.68 -11.78
N GLN A 184 9.59 17.46 -11.62
CA GLN A 184 9.64 18.78 -10.99
C GLN A 184 9.62 18.68 -9.47
N GLU A 185 8.65 17.93 -8.96
CA GLU A 185 8.38 17.81 -7.52
C GLU A 185 9.21 16.70 -6.86
N LYS A 186 9.88 15.84 -7.66
CA LYS A 186 10.62 14.65 -7.22
C LYS A 186 9.75 13.68 -6.41
N ALA A 187 8.45 13.79 -6.57
CA ALA A 187 7.44 12.98 -5.94
C ALA A 187 6.16 12.96 -6.78
N LEU A 188 5.45 11.84 -6.77
CA LEU A 188 4.17 11.71 -7.47
C LEU A 188 3.18 10.94 -6.58
N ALA A 189 1.96 11.47 -6.42
CA ALA A 189 0.89 10.76 -5.72
C ALA A 189 0.31 9.64 -6.59
N ILE A 190 0.06 8.48 -5.99
CA ILE A 190 -0.60 7.36 -6.65
C ILE A 190 -2.11 7.55 -6.49
N SER A 191 -2.84 7.55 -7.60
CA SER A 191 -4.28 7.73 -7.61
C SER A 191 -4.98 6.65 -8.41
N GLY A 192 -6.12 6.18 -7.91
CA GLY A 192 -6.98 5.23 -8.61
C GLY A 192 -8.44 5.58 -8.40
N ARG A 193 -9.26 5.39 -9.44
CA ARG A 193 -10.71 5.54 -9.36
C ARG A 193 -11.33 4.19 -8.99
N SER A 194 -12.18 4.18 -7.96
CA SER A 194 -13.08 3.07 -7.75
C SER A 194 -14.26 3.19 -8.73
N GLU A 195 -14.36 2.30 -9.69
CA GLU A 195 -15.45 2.32 -10.69
C GLU A 195 -16.84 2.10 -10.09
N ARG A 196 -16.93 1.60 -8.86
CA ARG A 196 -18.20 1.23 -8.20
C ARG A 196 -18.62 2.12 -7.05
N SER A 197 -17.72 2.89 -6.44
CA SER A 197 -18.13 3.90 -5.47
C SER A 197 -18.33 5.22 -6.19
N SER A 198 -19.49 5.82 -6.04
CA SER A 198 -19.90 7.08 -6.64
C SER A 198 -18.91 8.23 -6.36
N GLY A 199 -17.70 8.16 -6.92
CA GLY A 199 -16.74 9.24 -6.95
C GLY A 199 -15.63 9.25 -5.90
N ALA A 200 -15.49 8.26 -5.02
CA ALA A 200 -14.38 8.23 -4.09
C ALA A 200 -13.05 7.92 -4.83
N LEU A 201 -12.27 8.96 -5.05
CA LEU A 201 -10.91 8.87 -5.57
C LEU A 201 -9.97 8.54 -4.42
N THR A 202 -9.32 7.38 -4.45
CA THR A 202 -8.20 7.11 -3.55
C THR A 202 -6.95 7.78 -4.13
N LYS A 203 -6.30 8.63 -3.34
CA LYS A 203 -5.08 9.33 -3.71
C LYS A 203 -4.11 9.30 -2.53
N SER A 204 -2.95 8.67 -2.70
CA SER A 204 -1.92 8.66 -1.65
C SER A 204 -1.30 10.03 -1.42
N GLU A 205 -0.65 10.22 -0.28
CA GLU A 205 0.37 11.27 -0.17
C GLU A 205 1.42 11.07 -1.28
N PRO A 206 2.16 12.15 -1.66
CA PRO A 206 3.21 12.04 -2.69
C PRO A 206 4.26 10.99 -2.32
N VAL A 207 4.52 10.08 -3.26
CA VAL A 207 5.54 9.02 -3.15
C VAL A 207 6.81 9.51 -3.84
N PRO A 208 8.01 9.33 -3.24
CA PRO A 208 9.27 9.76 -3.85
C PRO A 208 9.46 9.19 -5.26
N SER A 209 9.87 10.06 -6.20
CA SER A 209 10.11 9.73 -7.62
C SER A 209 11.19 10.64 -8.23
N ASP A 210 12.34 10.74 -7.55
CA ASP A 210 13.51 11.47 -8.01
C ASP A 210 14.36 10.57 -8.90
N PHE A 211 14.16 10.64 -10.21
CA PHE A 211 14.82 9.78 -11.19
C PHE A 211 15.44 10.61 -12.35
N ILE A 212 16.39 10.02 -13.03
CA ILE A 212 16.89 10.54 -14.32
C ILE A 212 16.06 9.89 -15.42
N LEU A 213 15.37 10.71 -16.22
CA LEU A 213 14.64 10.24 -17.38
C LEU A 213 15.59 10.10 -18.58
N VAL A 214 15.65 8.89 -19.11
CA VAL A 214 16.29 8.60 -20.41
C VAL A 214 15.19 8.21 -21.38
N ALA A 215 14.99 9.04 -22.40
CA ALA A 215 13.95 8.82 -23.39
C ALA A 215 14.57 8.64 -24.78
N ALA A 216 14.05 7.67 -25.51
CA ALA A 216 14.42 7.45 -26.90
C ALA A 216 13.20 7.62 -27.82
N GLY A 217 13.48 7.89 -29.09
CA GLY A 217 12.44 8.04 -30.11
C GLY A 217 12.99 8.74 -31.36
N ASN A 218 12.18 8.75 -32.42
CA ASN A 218 12.54 9.43 -33.69
C ASN A 218 12.39 10.95 -33.56
N LEU A 219 13.06 11.71 -34.42
CA LEU A 219 12.98 13.19 -34.46
C LEU A 219 11.53 13.71 -34.54
N ASP A 220 10.70 13.09 -35.36
CA ASP A 220 9.28 13.43 -35.48
C ASP A 220 8.52 13.18 -34.18
N SER A 221 8.90 12.15 -33.43
CA SER A 221 8.34 11.80 -32.13
C SER A 221 8.60 12.90 -31.10
N ILE A 222 9.78 13.49 -31.11
CA ILE A 222 10.17 14.57 -30.20
C ILE A 222 9.34 15.82 -30.47
N GLN A 223 8.99 16.09 -31.73
CA GLN A 223 8.16 17.26 -32.08
C GLN A 223 6.72 17.14 -31.60
N GLN A 224 6.21 15.91 -31.47
CA GLN A 224 4.84 15.62 -31.03
C GLN A 224 4.70 15.51 -29.50
N MET A 225 5.80 15.53 -28.76
CA MET A 225 5.77 15.52 -27.30
C MET A 225 5.18 16.79 -26.71
N HIS A 226 4.73 16.67 -25.46
CA HIS A 226 4.30 17.85 -24.68
C HIS A 226 5.42 18.89 -24.63
N PRO A 227 5.15 20.15 -24.99
CA PRO A 227 6.21 21.19 -25.15
C PRO A 227 7.06 21.38 -23.88
N ALA A 228 6.44 21.34 -22.70
CA ALA A 228 7.14 21.50 -21.43
C ALA A 228 8.06 20.32 -21.11
N LEU A 229 7.64 19.06 -21.42
CA LEU A 229 8.49 17.88 -21.25
C LEU A 229 9.65 17.91 -22.22
N ARG A 230 9.39 18.25 -23.49
CA ARG A 230 10.42 18.43 -24.51
C ARG A 230 11.47 19.46 -24.12
N SER A 231 11.08 20.61 -23.57
CA SER A 231 12.03 21.66 -23.14
C SER A 231 12.93 21.19 -22.00
N ARG A 232 12.45 20.28 -21.12
CA ARG A 232 13.24 19.71 -20.04
C ARG A 232 14.28 18.68 -20.51
N ILE A 233 13.93 17.87 -21.51
CA ILE A 233 14.82 16.82 -22.05
C ILE A 233 15.84 17.41 -23.02
N ARG A 234 15.50 18.51 -23.69
CA ARG A 234 16.25 19.08 -24.83
C ARG A 234 17.67 19.55 -24.51
N GLY A 235 18.06 19.75 -23.28
CA GLY A 235 19.39 20.18 -22.88
C GLY A 235 20.47 19.10 -22.96
N TYR A 236 20.10 17.83 -23.14
CA TYR A 236 21.00 16.67 -23.08
C TYR A 236 20.70 15.61 -24.15
N GLY A 237 20.08 16.00 -25.27
CA GLY A 237 19.73 15.07 -26.35
C GLY A 237 20.93 14.76 -27.27
N TYR A 238 21.11 13.51 -27.61
CA TYR A 238 22.05 13.05 -28.64
C TYR A 238 21.25 12.51 -29.83
N GLU A 239 21.63 12.95 -31.04
CA GLU A 239 21.17 12.34 -32.27
C GLU A 239 22.16 11.25 -32.69
N VAL A 240 21.65 10.03 -32.84
CA VAL A 240 22.44 8.90 -33.34
C VAL A 240 21.99 8.59 -34.76
N TYR A 241 22.87 8.82 -35.72
CA TYR A 241 22.65 8.45 -37.12
C TYR A 241 23.15 7.01 -37.34
N VAL A 242 22.22 6.10 -37.68
CA VAL A 242 22.56 4.76 -38.11
C VAL A 242 22.61 4.76 -39.63
N ASN A 243 23.83 4.62 -40.21
CA ASN A 243 23.98 4.40 -41.63
C ASN A 243 23.56 2.95 -41.94
N THR A 244 22.43 2.81 -42.63
CA THR A 244 21.99 1.53 -43.22
C THR A 244 22.68 1.26 -44.54
#